data_164417ed65e9732ac065a02fcba6fd08
#
_entry.id   164417ed65e9732ac065a02fcba6fd08
#
_cell.length_a   1.000
_cell.length_b   1.000
_cell.length_c   1.000
_cell.angle_alpha   90.00
_cell.angle_beta   90.00
_cell.angle_gamma   90.00
#
_symmetry.space_group_name_H-M   'P 1'
#
loop_
_entity.id
_entity.type
_entity.pdbx_description
1 polymer ?
#
loop_
_entity_poly.entity_id
_entity_poly.type
_entity_poly.pdbx_seq_one_letter_code
_entity_poly.pdbx_strand_id
1 'polypeptide(L)'
;MKRLLFVLLAGMILASCEFKLKSYDDDDDNARIEVKRYDRLESRYLTTGDFSALQQMNIDYPMETRTLIEKMTRIGSVDDPSISTKFLNFYQDSVLQTLIADASAEFASMDDVNEEFNSAFKYLRKHIAHFPKPMIYAQIGALDQSVVVGDQTIGFSIDKYLGVNYPLYAKYYTYAQRQQMTREYIVPDCLNFYLLSLYPMKNFEQRTQRERDLHVAKVMWVTNKALDKRFWKTPFAKMIDNYMKCHDDVTIDELLKGNDYSMFK
;
A
#
# COMPACT_ATOMS: atom_id res chain seq x y z
N MET A 1 12.98 -34.37 -57.28
CA MET A 1 11.98 -34.33 -56.26
C MET A 1 12.57 -34.40 -54.83
N LYS A 2 13.45 -35.33 -54.48
CA LYS A 2 14.04 -35.43 -53.11
C LYS A 2 14.85 -34.19 -52.64
N ARG A 3 15.54 -33.51 -53.58
CA ARG A 3 16.34 -32.31 -53.26
C ARG A 3 15.45 -31.05 -52.97
N LEU A 4 14.28 -30.96 -53.60
CA LEU A 4 13.35 -29.87 -53.39
C LEU A 4 12.65 -29.98 -52.03
N LEU A 5 12.38 -31.21 -51.56
CA LEU A 5 11.78 -31.47 -50.26
C LEU A 5 12.72 -31.11 -49.10
N PHE A 6 14.04 -31.30 -49.28
CA PHE A 6 15.05 -30.95 -48.30
C PHE A 6 15.23 -29.43 -48.13
N VAL A 7 15.11 -28.68 -49.22
CA VAL A 7 15.18 -27.20 -49.17
C VAL A 7 13.92 -26.60 -48.50
N LEU A 8 12.76 -27.22 -48.73
CA LEU A 8 11.50 -26.79 -48.06
C LEU A 8 11.49 -27.12 -46.55
N LEU A 9 12.10 -28.25 -46.16
CA LEU A 9 12.22 -28.64 -44.75
C LEU A 9 13.26 -27.77 -43.99
N ALA A 10 14.36 -27.38 -44.67
CA ALA A 10 15.37 -26.48 -44.12
C ALA A 10 14.85 -25.02 -43.95
N GLY A 11 13.90 -24.59 -44.78
CA GLY A 11 13.27 -23.25 -44.68
C GLY A 11 12.30 -23.11 -43.49
N MET A 12 11.74 -24.21 -42.98
CA MET A 12 10.82 -24.18 -41.82
C MET A 12 11.53 -24.12 -40.47
N ILE A 13 12.82 -24.38 -40.40
CA ILE A 13 13.60 -24.35 -39.15
C ILE A 13 14.05 -22.92 -38.79
N LEU A 14 13.97 -21.95 -39.71
CA LEU A 14 14.38 -20.57 -39.50
C LEU A 14 13.24 -19.66 -39.04
N ALA A 15 12.00 -20.15 -38.93
CA ALA A 15 10.90 -19.48 -38.27
C ALA A 15 10.87 -19.82 -36.76
N SER A 16 12.03 -19.75 -36.08
CA SER A 16 12.11 -19.70 -34.64
C SER A 16 11.56 -18.35 -34.24
N CYS A 17 10.31 -18.33 -33.79
CA CYS A 17 9.81 -17.20 -33.01
C CYS A 17 10.80 -16.98 -31.87
N GLU A 18 11.57 -15.92 -31.95
CA GLU A 18 12.22 -15.36 -30.77
C GLU A 18 11.10 -15.02 -29.76
N PHE A 19 10.85 -15.97 -28.87
CA PHE A 19 10.16 -15.65 -27.62
C PHE A 19 11.15 -14.78 -26.85
N LYS A 20 11.13 -13.46 -27.12
CA LYS A 20 11.73 -12.49 -26.23
C LYS A 20 10.96 -12.64 -24.91
N LEU A 21 11.50 -13.43 -23.99
CA LEU A 21 11.30 -13.19 -22.59
C LEU A 21 11.61 -11.70 -22.40
N LYS A 22 10.57 -10.88 -22.17
CA LYS A 22 10.77 -9.54 -21.67
C LYS A 22 11.60 -9.73 -20.40
N SER A 23 12.89 -9.41 -20.49
CA SER A 23 13.66 -9.18 -19.28
C SER A 23 12.87 -8.12 -18.53
N TYR A 24 12.73 -8.33 -17.24
CA TYR A 24 12.19 -7.34 -16.31
C TYR A 24 13.25 -6.24 -16.25
N ASP A 25 13.29 -5.44 -17.33
CA ASP A 25 14.17 -4.30 -17.42
C ASP A 25 13.55 -3.15 -16.63
N ASP A 26 14.36 -2.57 -15.79
CA ASP A 26 14.14 -1.42 -14.91
C ASP A 26 13.66 -0.12 -15.62
N ASP A 27 13.26 -0.17 -16.86
CA ASP A 27 12.92 0.99 -17.70
C ASP A 27 11.42 1.34 -17.75
N ASP A 28 10.58 0.76 -16.89
CA ASP A 28 9.16 1.14 -16.81
C ASP A 28 8.89 2.19 -15.71
N ASP A 29 9.74 3.21 -15.66
CA ASP A 29 9.57 4.40 -14.80
C ASP A 29 8.23 5.14 -15.07
N ASN A 30 7.58 4.80 -16.18
CA ASN A 30 6.27 5.31 -16.60
C ASN A 30 5.11 4.35 -16.37
N ALA A 31 5.34 3.12 -15.88
CA ALA A 31 4.23 2.21 -15.62
C ALA A 31 3.33 2.78 -14.53
N ARG A 32 2.05 2.91 -14.88
CA ARG A 32 1.00 3.40 -14.00
C ARG A 32 0.88 2.50 -12.76
N ILE A 33 0.71 3.10 -11.60
CA ILE A 33 0.37 2.36 -10.37
C ILE A 33 -1.09 1.94 -10.46
N GLU A 34 -1.34 0.67 -10.21
CA GLU A 34 -2.67 0.09 -10.11
C GLU A 34 -2.75 -0.72 -8.82
N VAL A 35 -3.71 -0.41 -7.97
CA VAL A 35 -3.97 -1.13 -6.73
C VAL A 35 -4.37 -2.57 -7.07
N LYS A 36 -3.61 -3.54 -6.57
CA LYS A 36 -3.92 -4.96 -6.69
C LYS A 36 -5.10 -5.30 -5.80
N ARG A 37 -6.10 -5.95 -6.36
CA ARG A 37 -7.39 -6.23 -5.70
C ARG A 37 -7.34 -7.59 -4.98
N TYR A 38 -6.40 -7.72 -4.02
CA TYR A 38 -6.30 -8.87 -3.14
C TYR A 38 -7.57 -9.02 -2.28
N ASP A 39 -8.19 -7.91 -1.86
CA ASP A 39 -9.47 -7.84 -1.17
C ASP A 39 -10.60 -8.62 -1.87
N ARG A 40 -10.59 -8.70 -3.20
CA ARG A 40 -11.60 -9.46 -3.96
C ARG A 40 -11.42 -10.97 -3.84
N LEU A 41 -10.18 -11.42 -3.79
CA LEU A 41 -9.89 -12.85 -3.54
C LEU A 41 -10.27 -13.22 -2.12
N GLU A 42 -9.92 -12.38 -1.13
CA GLU A 42 -10.34 -12.54 0.25
C GLU A 42 -11.86 -12.62 0.37
N SER A 43 -12.58 -11.60 -0.14
CA SER A 43 -14.04 -11.55 -0.09
C SER A 43 -14.66 -12.83 -0.69
N ARG A 44 -14.19 -13.25 -1.86
CA ARG A 44 -14.69 -14.47 -2.52
C ARG A 44 -14.47 -15.72 -1.67
N TYR A 45 -13.27 -15.90 -1.12
CA TYR A 45 -13.00 -17.04 -0.25
C TYR A 45 -13.79 -16.97 1.06
N LEU A 46 -13.78 -15.83 1.74
CA LEU A 46 -14.33 -15.66 3.08
C LEU A 46 -15.88 -15.68 3.11
N THR A 47 -16.53 -15.36 1.99
CA THR A 47 -18.02 -15.39 1.91
C THR A 47 -18.58 -16.66 1.31
N THR A 48 -17.85 -17.31 0.39
CA THR A 48 -18.36 -18.48 -0.35
C THR A 48 -17.61 -19.78 -0.08
N GLY A 49 -16.43 -19.70 0.57
CA GLY A 49 -15.54 -20.85 0.73
C GLY A 49 -14.85 -21.30 -0.55
N ASP A 50 -14.76 -20.42 -1.56
CA ASP A 50 -14.14 -20.77 -2.86
C ASP A 50 -12.64 -21.04 -2.72
N PHE A 51 -12.28 -22.32 -2.72
CA PHE A 51 -10.89 -22.76 -2.62
C PHE A 51 -10.00 -22.27 -3.76
N SER A 52 -10.55 -21.98 -4.94
CA SER A 52 -9.77 -21.45 -6.04
C SER A 52 -9.25 -20.03 -5.74
N ALA A 53 -10.06 -19.23 -5.03
CA ALA A 53 -9.63 -17.92 -4.54
C ALA A 53 -8.50 -18.03 -3.51
N LEU A 54 -8.62 -18.97 -2.55
CA LEU A 54 -7.57 -19.23 -1.56
C LEU A 54 -6.25 -19.70 -2.24
N GLN A 55 -6.34 -20.58 -3.22
CA GLN A 55 -5.16 -21.01 -3.99
C GLN A 55 -4.50 -19.81 -4.69
N GLN A 56 -5.30 -18.94 -5.30
CA GLN A 56 -4.80 -17.74 -5.97
C GLN A 56 -4.16 -16.77 -4.96
N MET A 57 -4.74 -16.57 -3.77
CA MET A 57 -4.12 -15.80 -2.68
C MET A 57 -2.74 -16.35 -2.31
N ASN A 58 -2.61 -17.67 -2.19
CA ASN A 58 -1.35 -18.31 -1.80
C ASN A 58 -0.28 -18.27 -2.92
N ILE A 59 -0.68 -18.28 -4.18
CA ILE A 59 0.25 -18.29 -5.34
C ILE A 59 0.67 -16.87 -5.71
N ASP A 60 -0.29 -15.95 -5.86
CA ASP A 60 -0.05 -14.60 -6.37
C ASP A 60 0.33 -13.61 -5.26
N TYR A 61 -0.08 -13.89 -4.00
CA TYR A 61 0.08 -13.02 -2.83
C TYR A 61 0.54 -13.78 -1.57
N PRO A 62 1.62 -14.57 -1.64
CA PRO A 62 2.04 -15.43 -0.52
C PRO A 62 2.44 -14.65 0.73
N MET A 63 3.13 -13.51 0.56
CA MET A 63 3.58 -12.69 1.68
C MET A 63 2.45 -11.87 2.30
N GLU A 64 1.53 -11.37 1.48
CA GLU A 64 0.32 -10.65 1.89
C GLU A 64 -0.59 -11.59 2.70
N THR A 65 -0.83 -12.79 2.19
CA THR A 65 -1.62 -13.83 2.87
C THR A 65 -0.99 -14.24 4.20
N ARG A 66 0.33 -14.46 4.23
CA ARG A 66 1.07 -14.73 5.47
C ARG A 66 0.95 -13.59 6.47
N THR A 67 1.13 -12.35 6.01
CA THR A 67 1.03 -11.15 6.86
C THR A 67 -0.36 -10.99 7.44
N LEU A 68 -1.40 -11.19 6.64
CA LEU A 68 -2.78 -11.12 7.09
C LEU A 68 -3.07 -12.17 8.17
N ILE A 69 -2.71 -13.42 7.93
CA ILE A 69 -3.03 -14.55 8.83
C ILE A 69 -2.19 -14.52 10.10
N GLU A 70 -0.87 -14.31 9.99
CA GLU A 70 0.06 -14.46 11.12
C GLU A 70 0.27 -13.18 11.92
N LYS A 71 0.25 -12.01 11.26
CA LYS A 71 0.63 -10.73 11.90
C LYS A 71 -0.57 -9.86 12.24
N MET A 72 -1.56 -9.77 11.36
CA MET A 72 -2.74 -8.95 11.56
C MET A 72 -3.80 -9.71 12.36
N THR A 73 -4.42 -10.71 11.78
CA THR A 73 -5.51 -11.45 12.43
C THR A 73 -5.04 -12.46 13.48
N ARG A 74 -3.76 -12.86 13.44
CA ARG A 74 -3.11 -13.77 14.39
C ARG A 74 -3.85 -15.10 14.60
N ILE A 75 -4.43 -15.61 13.52
CA ILE A 75 -5.23 -16.84 13.52
C ILE A 75 -4.33 -18.07 13.71
N GLY A 76 -3.10 -18.03 13.21
CA GLY A 76 -2.14 -19.12 13.31
C GLY A 76 -0.99 -18.97 12.31
N SER A 77 -0.23 -20.06 12.09
CA SER A 77 0.79 -20.12 11.05
C SER A 77 0.17 -20.54 9.72
N VAL A 78 0.62 -19.95 8.60
CA VAL A 78 0.17 -20.36 7.25
C VAL A 78 0.59 -21.80 6.93
N ASP A 79 1.58 -22.36 7.64
CA ASP A 79 2.05 -23.73 7.47
C ASP A 79 1.21 -24.74 8.28
N ASP A 80 0.23 -24.30 9.07
CA ASP A 80 -0.71 -25.17 9.79
C ASP A 80 -1.68 -25.84 8.79
N PRO A 81 -1.77 -27.18 8.74
CA PRO A 81 -2.68 -27.89 7.84
C PRO A 81 -4.16 -27.48 7.99
N SER A 82 -4.56 -26.94 9.15
CA SER A 82 -5.92 -26.48 9.42
C SER A 82 -6.13 -24.99 9.19
N ILE A 83 -5.11 -24.26 8.71
CA ILE A 83 -5.17 -22.81 8.65
C ILE A 83 -6.29 -22.27 7.75
N SER A 84 -6.55 -22.90 6.62
CA SER A 84 -7.63 -22.51 5.72
C SER A 84 -9.00 -22.57 6.43
N THR A 85 -9.26 -23.64 7.18
CA THR A 85 -10.49 -23.75 7.97
C THR A 85 -10.55 -22.72 9.10
N LYS A 86 -9.44 -22.48 9.81
CA LYS A 86 -9.37 -21.46 10.87
C LYS A 86 -9.60 -20.05 10.30
N PHE A 87 -8.99 -19.76 9.16
CA PHE A 87 -9.14 -18.48 8.47
C PHE A 87 -10.58 -18.24 8.03
N LEU A 88 -11.21 -19.22 7.40
CA LEU A 88 -12.61 -19.14 7.03
C LEU A 88 -13.52 -18.96 8.26
N ASN A 89 -13.33 -19.77 9.30
CA ASN A 89 -14.15 -19.72 10.52
C ASN A 89 -14.01 -18.39 11.26
N PHE A 90 -12.82 -17.78 11.29
CA PHE A 90 -12.62 -16.47 11.92
C PHE A 90 -13.55 -15.40 11.32
N TYR A 91 -13.71 -15.41 10.01
CA TYR A 91 -14.56 -14.46 9.30
C TYR A 91 -16.04 -14.86 9.21
N GLN A 92 -16.47 -16.01 9.77
CA GLN A 92 -17.90 -16.41 9.79
C GLN A 92 -18.74 -15.61 10.79
N ASP A 93 -18.13 -14.78 11.62
CA ASP A 93 -18.86 -13.84 12.46
C ASP A 93 -19.74 -12.89 11.62
N SER A 94 -21.01 -12.72 12.01
CA SER A 94 -21.98 -11.94 11.23
C SER A 94 -21.58 -10.48 11.05
N VAL A 95 -20.86 -9.91 12.03
CA VAL A 95 -20.35 -8.52 11.94
C VAL A 95 -19.25 -8.43 10.92
N LEU A 96 -18.33 -9.40 10.88
CA LEU A 96 -17.26 -9.46 9.88
C LEU A 96 -17.82 -9.75 8.47
N GLN A 97 -18.83 -10.60 8.34
CA GLN A 97 -19.50 -10.83 7.04
C GLN A 97 -20.17 -9.56 6.51
N THR A 98 -20.85 -8.79 7.38
CA THR A 98 -21.41 -7.49 7.01
C THR A 98 -20.30 -6.51 6.61
N LEU A 99 -19.20 -6.46 7.37
CA LEU A 99 -18.05 -5.61 7.09
C LEU A 99 -17.45 -5.91 5.70
N ILE A 100 -17.28 -7.19 5.36
CA ILE A 100 -16.80 -7.63 4.03
C ILE A 100 -17.74 -7.15 2.92
N ALA A 101 -19.05 -7.31 3.11
CA ALA A 101 -20.04 -6.90 2.11
C ALA A 101 -20.05 -5.39 1.91
N ASP A 102 -20.05 -4.60 2.99
CA ASP A 102 -20.03 -3.14 2.95
C ASP A 102 -18.73 -2.62 2.32
N ALA A 103 -17.58 -3.18 2.70
CA ALA A 103 -16.28 -2.82 2.12
C ALA A 103 -16.22 -3.17 0.62
N SER A 104 -16.72 -4.34 0.22
CA SER A 104 -16.76 -4.74 -1.19
C SER A 104 -17.64 -3.83 -2.04
N ALA A 105 -18.75 -3.34 -1.48
CA ALA A 105 -19.68 -2.43 -2.16
C ALA A 105 -19.08 -1.02 -2.28
N GLU A 106 -18.53 -0.45 -1.19
CA GLU A 106 -17.93 0.89 -1.17
C GLU A 106 -16.71 0.96 -2.10
N PHE A 107 -15.91 -0.10 -2.16
CA PHE A 107 -14.69 -0.17 -2.96
C PHE A 107 -14.85 -1.00 -4.24
N ALA A 108 -16.04 -0.98 -4.85
CA ALA A 108 -16.27 -1.63 -6.14
C ALA A 108 -15.35 -1.10 -7.26
N SER A 109 -15.05 0.20 -7.29
CA SER A 109 -13.98 0.83 -8.08
C SER A 109 -12.91 1.44 -7.18
N MET A 110 -11.66 1.47 -7.70
CA MET A 110 -10.49 2.11 -7.09
C MET A 110 -9.87 3.16 -8.04
N ASP A 111 -10.60 3.64 -9.02
CA ASP A 111 -10.06 4.51 -10.08
C ASP A 111 -9.51 5.83 -9.50
N ASP A 112 -10.25 6.46 -8.59
CA ASP A 112 -9.85 7.66 -7.87
C ASP A 112 -8.60 7.45 -6.99
N VAL A 113 -8.54 6.32 -6.27
CA VAL A 113 -7.39 5.93 -5.45
C VAL A 113 -6.16 5.69 -6.34
N ASN A 114 -6.34 5.01 -7.48
CA ASN A 114 -5.28 4.79 -8.46
C ASN A 114 -4.75 6.12 -9.03
N GLU A 115 -5.64 7.05 -9.37
CA GLU A 115 -5.26 8.36 -9.90
C GLU A 115 -4.49 9.18 -8.87
N GLU A 116 -4.94 9.18 -7.61
CA GLU A 116 -4.28 9.91 -6.54
C GLU A 116 -2.89 9.32 -6.22
N PHE A 117 -2.73 7.98 -6.18
CA PHE A 117 -1.41 7.35 -6.07
C PHE A 117 -0.49 7.73 -7.23
N ASN A 118 -0.97 7.65 -8.47
CA ASN A 118 -0.18 8.01 -9.64
C ASN A 118 0.31 9.45 -9.60
N SER A 119 -0.55 10.37 -9.20
CA SER A 119 -0.21 11.80 -9.05
C SER A 119 0.84 12.02 -7.97
N ALA A 120 0.65 11.40 -6.80
CA ALA A 120 1.56 11.51 -5.68
C ALA A 120 2.94 10.89 -5.98
N PHE A 121 3.00 9.70 -6.55
CA PHE A 121 4.26 9.05 -6.91
C PHE A 121 4.99 9.79 -8.05
N LYS A 122 4.26 10.39 -8.99
CA LYS A 122 4.86 11.28 -10.01
C LYS A 122 5.54 12.48 -9.35
N TYR A 123 4.90 13.10 -8.35
CA TYR A 123 5.49 14.19 -7.60
C TYR A 123 6.74 13.73 -6.83
N LEU A 124 6.66 12.62 -6.09
CA LEU A 124 7.77 12.10 -5.28
C LEU A 124 8.98 11.75 -6.14
N ARG A 125 8.80 11.06 -7.27
CA ARG A 125 9.88 10.75 -8.22
C ARG A 125 10.53 11.99 -8.84
N LYS A 126 9.76 13.06 -9.03
CA LYS A 126 10.31 14.32 -9.52
C LYS A 126 11.24 15.00 -8.50
N HIS A 127 11.00 14.81 -7.20
CA HIS A 127 11.69 15.54 -6.13
C HIS A 127 12.66 14.67 -5.33
N ILE A 128 12.62 13.37 -5.48
CA ILE A 128 13.47 12.39 -4.79
C ILE A 128 14.05 11.46 -5.84
N ALA A 129 15.38 11.51 -6.02
CA ALA A 129 16.07 10.67 -6.98
C ALA A 129 15.91 9.17 -6.61
N HIS A 130 15.63 8.34 -7.60
CA HIS A 130 15.44 6.89 -7.44
C HIS A 130 14.37 6.53 -6.41
N PHE A 131 13.31 7.34 -6.29
CA PHE A 131 12.20 7.03 -5.38
C PHE A 131 11.56 5.69 -5.77
N PRO A 132 11.51 4.68 -4.85
CA PRO A 132 11.09 3.34 -5.20
C PRO A 132 9.60 3.28 -5.51
N LYS A 133 9.22 2.33 -6.37
CA LYS A 133 7.84 2.06 -6.76
C LYS A 133 7.37 0.76 -6.10
N PRO A 134 6.58 0.82 -5.02
CA PRO A 134 6.04 -0.37 -4.37
C PRO A 134 4.89 -0.98 -5.17
N MET A 135 4.65 -2.27 -4.98
CA MET A 135 3.36 -2.87 -5.28
C MET A 135 2.34 -2.40 -4.22
N ILE A 136 1.19 -1.89 -4.66
CA ILE A 136 0.12 -1.45 -3.76
C ILE A 136 -1.05 -2.42 -3.86
N TYR A 137 -1.57 -2.88 -2.72
CA TYR A 137 -2.69 -3.82 -2.69
C TYR A 137 -3.73 -3.45 -1.64
N ALA A 138 -4.99 -3.73 -1.95
CA ALA A 138 -6.13 -3.62 -1.03
C ALA A 138 -6.40 -4.96 -0.36
N GLN A 139 -6.74 -4.95 0.93
CA GLN A 139 -7.09 -6.13 1.73
C GLN A 139 -8.26 -5.85 2.68
N ILE A 140 -8.77 -6.90 3.35
CA ILE A 140 -9.78 -6.84 4.41
C ILE A 140 -9.13 -7.27 5.72
N GLY A 141 -8.81 -6.31 6.58
CA GLY A 141 -7.99 -6.51 7.78
C GLY A 141 -8.76 -6.77 9.07
N ALA A 142 -10.07 -7.00 9.02
CA ALA A 142 -10.93 -7.17 10.21
C ALA A 142 -10.76 -6.04 11.25
N LEU A 143 -10.63 -4.81 10.80
CA LEU A 143 -10.42 -3.58 11.59
C LEU A 143 -9.11 -3.54 12.39
N ASP A 144 -8.13 -4.41 12.13
CA ASP A 144 -6.85 -4.38 12.84
C ASP A 144 -5.97 -3.22 12.35
N GLN A 145 -5.16 -3.42 11.35
CA GLN A 145 -4.26 -2.38 10.83
C GLN A 145 -4.83 -1.71 9.59
N SER A 146 -4.69 -0.37 9.51
CA SER A 146 -5.12 0.38 8.32
C SER A 146 -4.13 0.27 7.16
N VAL A 147 -2.83 0.29 7.46
CA VAL A 147 -1.75 0.20 6.46
C VAL A 147 -0.69 -0.77 6.94
N VAL A 148 -0.17 -1.57 6.03
CA VAL A 148 0.96 -2.48 6.23
C VAL A 148 2.03 -2.14 5.20
N VAL A 149 3.25 -1.90 5.64
CA VAL A 149 4.39 -1.66 4.74
C VAL A 149 5.34 -2.85 4.84
N GLY A 150 5.55 -3.50 3.70
CA GLY A 150 6.51 -4.59 3.53
C GLY A 150 7.71 -4.17 2.70
N ASP A 151 8.56 -5.12 2.36
CA ASP A 151 9.64 -4.89 1.41
C ASP A 151 9.02 -4.67 0.01
N GLN A 152 9.16 -3.44 -0.50
CA GLN A 152 8.59 -3.00 -1.78
C GLN A 152 7.05 -3.18 -1.91
N THR A 153 6.32 -3.27 -0.81
CA THR A 153 4.87 -3.41 -0.83
C THR A 153 4.18 -2.45 0.14
N ILE A 154 2.98 -1.98 -0.24
CA ILE A 154 2.07 -1.23 0.63
C ILE A 154 0.70 -1.91 0.56
N GLY A 155 0.25 -2.47 1.67
CA GLY A 155 -1.12 -2.96 1.84
C GLY A 155 -1.98 -1.96 2.60
N PHE A 156 -3.24 -1.80 2.22
CA PHE A 156 -4.20 -1.05 3.02
C PHE A 156 -5.51 -1.81 3.18
N SER A 157 -6.09 -1.71 4.38
CA SER A 157 -7.31 -2.42 4.76
C SER A 157 -8.53 -1.56 4.44
N ILE A 158 -9.28 -1.93 3.38
CA ILE A 158 -10.43 -1.14 2.91
C ILE A 158 -11.53 -1.02 3.97
N ASP A 159 -11.66 -2.01 4.84
CA ASP A 159 -12.59 -2.03 5.97
C ASP A 159 -12.30 -0.95 7.04
N LYS A 160 -11.15 -0.25 6.95
CA LYS A 160 -10.80 0.88 7.82
C LYS A 160 -11.22 2.25 7.25
N TYR A 161 -11.79 2.31 6.04
CA TYR A 161 -12.06 3.56 5.32
C TYR A 161 -13.51 3.69 4.81
N LEU A 162 -14.48 3.10 5.52
CA LEU A 162 -15.90 3.08 5.17
C LEU A 162 -16.65 4.39 5.51
N GLY A 163 -15.96 5.37 6.07
CA GLY A 163 -16.55 6.68 6.36
C GLY A 163 -16.78 6.95 7.84
N VAL A 164 -16.79 8.24 8.17
CA VAL A 164 -16.84 8.76 9.57
C VAL A 164 -18.06 8.25 10.34
N ASN A 165 -19.17 8.01 9.67
CA ASN A 165 -20.44 7.61 10.25
C ASN A 165 -20.71 6.10 10.16
N TYR A 166 -19.73 5.30 9.72
CA TYR A 166 -19.92 3.85 9.64
C TYR A 166 -20.27 3.30 11.04
N PRO A 167 -21.41 2.58 11.19
CA PRO A 167 -21.96 2.27 12.52
C PRO A 167 -21.03 1.46 13.42
N LEU A 168 -20.26 0.54 12.83
CA LEU A 168 -19.33 -0.31 13.57
C LEU A 168 -18.20 0.52 14.18
N TYR A 169 -17.72 1.56 13.48
CA TYR A 169 -16.65 2.42 13.99
C TYR A 169 -17.04 3.15 15.27
N ALA A 170 -18.30 3.55 15.41
CA ALA A 170 -18.77 4.24 16.62
C ALA A 170 -18.63 3.41 17.90
N LYS A 171 -18.54 2.07 17.78
CA LYS A 171 -18.33 1.17 18.92
C LYS A 171 -16.89 1.10 19.41
N TYR A 172 -15.92 1.32 18.50
CA TYR A 172 -14.50 1.05 18.78
C TYR A 172 -13.59 2.29 18.67
N TYR A 173 -14.03 3.34 17.98
CA TYR A 173 -13.19 4.50 17.66
C TYR A 173 -13.86 5.81 18.12
N THR A 174 -13.05 6.72 18.65
CA THR A 174 -13.47 8.08 18.95
C THR A 174 -13.86 8.84 17.67
N TYR A 175 -14.65 9.89 17.81
CA TYR A 175 -15.02 10.73 16.66
C TYR A 175 -13.79 11.29 15.94
N ALA A 176 -12.75 11.71 16.68
CA ALA A 176 -11.51 12.22 16.11
C ALA A 176 -10.77 11.17 15.25
N GLN A 177 -10.72 9.91 15.70
CA GLN A 177 -10.14 8.82 14.92
C GLN A 177 -10.96 8.54 13.63
N ARG A 178 -12.29 8.51 13.77
CA ARG A 178 -13.19 8.25 12.63
C ARG A 178 -13.11 9.30 11.52
N GLN A 179 -12.71 10.53 11.82
CA GLN A 179 -12.48 11.60 10.86
C GLN A 179 -11.43 11.21 9.78
N GLN A 180 -10.50 10.33 10.12
CA GLN A 180 -9.47 9.84 9.21
C GLN A 180 -9.79 8.46 8.62
N MET A 181 -10.91 7.86 9.01
CA MET A 181 -11.35 6.54 8.52
C MET A 181 -12.29 6.70 7.32
N THR A 182 -11.89 7.51 6.37
CA THR A 182 -12.63 7.80 5.13
C THR A 182 -11.77 7.51 3.90
N ARG A 183 -12.40 7.22 2.79
CA ARG A 183 -11.75 6.87 1.53
C ARG A 183 -10.63 7.82 1.12
N GLU A 184 -10.80 9.11 1.37
CA GLU A 184 -9.83 10.15 1.05
C GLU A 184 -8.52 10.06 1.84
N TYR A 185 -8.51 9.33 2.98
CA TYR A 185 -7.30 9.12 3.79
C TYR A 185 -6.47 7.89 3.39
N ILE A 186 -6.92 7.06 2.45
CA ILE A 186 -6.17 5.86 2.00
C ILE A 186 -4.78 6.26 1.50
N VAL A 187 -4.72 7.14 0.51
CA VAL A 187 -3.44 7.52 -0.11
C VAL A 187 -2.56 8.32 0.86
N PRO A 188 -3.08 9.33 1.61
CA PRO A 188 -2.29 10.01 2.64
C PRO A 188 -1.68 9.08 3.69
N ASP A 189 -2.45 8.12 4.21
CA ASP A 189 -1.95 7.16 5.20
C ASP A 189 -0.87 6.25 4.59
N CYS A 190 -1.13 5.67 3.42
CA CYS A 190 -0.16 4.83 2.72
C CYS A 190 1.16 5.56 2.47
N LEU A 191 1.11 6.81 2.00
CA LEU A 191 2.32 7.61 1.76
C LEU A 191 3.06 7.92 3.07
N ASN A 192 2.35 8.28 4.13
CA ASN A 192 2.97 8.55 5.42
C ASN A 192 3.72 7.33 5.96
N PHE A 193 3.07 6.17 6.01
CA PHE A 193 3.72 4.94 6.50
C PHE A 193 4.87 4.51 5.59
N TYR A 194 4.71 4.63 4.28
CA TYR A 194 5.76 4.29 3.33
C TYR A 194 6.98 5.21 3.46
N LEU A 195 6.78 6.52 3.50
CA LEU A 195 7.87 7.48 3.71
C LEU A 195 8.57 7.28 5.07
N LEU A 196 7.82 6.99 6.14
CA LEU A 196 8.42 6.66 7.44
C LEU A 196 9.28 5.40 7.39
N SER A 197 8.91 4.40 6.58
CA SER A 197 9.71 3.19 6.39
C SER A 197 10.97 3.43 5.58
N LEU A 198 10.92 4.30 4.57
CA LEU A 198 12.08 4.66 3.73
C LEU A 198 13.06 5.61 4.44
N TYR A 199 12.54 6.46 5.31
CA TYR A 199 13.30 7.46 6.06
C TYR A 199 13.14 7.29 7.57
N PRO A 200 13.60 6.16 8.14
CA PRO A 200 13.45 5.92 9.57
C PRO A 200 14.27 6.92 10.40
N MET A 201 13.72 7.31 11.55
CA MET A 201 14.42 8.19 12.48
C MET A 201 15.64 7.48 13.09
N LYS A 202 16.83 8.07 12.93
CA LYS A 202 18.06 7.53 13.55
C LYS A 202 18.01 7.75 15.06
N ASN A 203 18.45 6.73 15.80
CA ASN A 203 18.52 6.75 17.27
C ASN A 203 17.16 7.04 17.94
N PHE A 204 16.09 6.48 17.42
CA PHE A 204 14.69 6.75 17.83
C PHE A 204 14.51 6.72 19.36
N GLU A 205 15.07 5.71 20.04
CA GLU A 205 14.93 5.55 21.50
C GLU A 205 15.56 6.69 22.31
N GLN A 206 16.55 7.37 21.75
CA GLN A 206 17.28 8.46 22.42
C GLN A 206 16.68 9.84 22.08
N ARG A 207 15.71 9.90 21.18
CA ARG A 207 15.10 11.14 20.74
C ARG A 207 14.00 11.60 21.69
N THR A 208 13.90 12.91 21.87
CA THR A 208 12.81 13.53 22.62
C THR A 208 11.48 13.35 21.87
N GLN A 209 10.36 13.43 22.57
CA GLN A 209 9.03 13.37 21.95
C GLN A 209 8.88 14.46 20.88
N ARG A 210 9.34 15.68 21.15
CA ARG A 210 9.32 16.79 20.16
C ARG A 210 10.05 16.43 18.87
N GLU A 211 11.23 15.82 18.94
CA GLU A 211 11.99 15.41 17.75
C GLU A 211 11.25 14.31 16.97
N ARG A 212 10.64 13.36 17.67
CA ARG A 212 9.81 12.30 17.05
C ARG A 212 8.60 12.92 16.33
N ASP A 213 7.92 13.85 16.96
CA ASP A 213 6.78 14.57 16.36
C ASP A 213 7.21 15.39 15.13
N LEU A 214 8.37 16.05 15.18
CA LEU A 214 8.94 16.79 14.05
C LEU A 214 9.34 15.84 12.90
N HIS A 215 9.86 14.67 13.21
CA HIS A 215 10.17 13.66 12.19
C HIS A 215 8.91 13.23 11.43
N VAL A 216 7.86 12.87 12.15
CA VAL A 216 6.57 12.53 11.54
C VAL A 216 6.01 13.73 10.76
N ALA A 217 6.16 14.94 11.29
CA ALA A 217 5.68 16.15 10.63
C ALA A 217 6.39 16.46 9.30
N LYS A 218 7.68 16.12 9.15
CA LYS A 218 8.38 16.21 7.84
C LYS A 218 7.70 15.33 6.79
N VAL A 219 7.40 14.07 7.16
CA VAL A 219 6.70 13.13 6.30
C VAL A 219 5.29 13.63 5.97
N MET A 220 4.53 14.09 6.96
CA MET A 220 3.20 14.68 6.78
C MET A 220 3.23 15.89 5.82
N TRP A 221 4.25 16.74 5.94
CA TRP A 221 4.41 17.88 5.04
C TRP A 221 4.69 17.44 3.60
N VAL A 222 5.60 16.47 3.41
CA VAL A 222 5.90 15.92 2.08
C VAL A 222 4.67 15.26 1.47
N THR A 223 3.91 14.49 2.24
CA THR A 223 2.63 13.89 1.80
C THR A 223 1.63 14.97 1.36
N ASN A 224 1.45 16.04 2.15
CA ASN A 224 0.60 17.17 1.76
C ASN A 224 1.04 17.80 0.42
N LYS A 225 2.35 17.91 0.20
CA LYS A 225 2.90 18.44 -1.07
C LYS A 225 2.69 17.49 -2.24
N ALA A 226 2.89 16.19 -2.03
CA ALA A 226 2.70 15.18 -3.05
C ALA A 226 1.23 15.06 -3.52
N LEU A 227 0.29 15.34 -2.62
CA LEU A 227 -1.14 15.28 -2.89
C LEU A 227 -1.75 16.64 -3.29
N ASP A 228 -0.98 17.72 -3.22
CA ASP A 228 -1.46 19.12 -3.38
C ASP A 228 -2.69 19.42 -2.50
N LYS A 229 -2.75 18.82 -1.32
CA LYS A 229 -3.83 18.94 -0.34
C LYS A 229 -3.25 19.04 1.08
N ARG A 230 -4.01 19.66 1.99
CA ARG A 230 -3.61 19.81 3.40
C ARG A 230 -4.38 18.82 4.28
N PHE A 231 -4.05 17.55 4.21
CA PHE A 231 -4.59 16.51 5.11
C PHE A 231 -4.11 16.74 6.54
N TRP A 232 -2.82 16.92 6.70
CA TRP A 232 -2.16 17.05 7.99
C TRP A 232 -1.94 18.52 8.36
N LYS A 233 -2.68 19.00 9.36
CA LYS A 233 -2.70 20.41 9.83
C LYS A 233 -2.14 20.56 11.23
N THR A 234 -1.15 19.75 11.61
CA THR A 234 -0.53 19.80 12.93
C THR A 234 0.35 21.07 13.10
N PRO A 235 0.54 21.55 14.35
CA PRO A 235 1.48 22.66 14.60
C PRO A 235 2.88 22.36 14.07
N PHE A 236 3.36 21.13 14.20
CA PHE A 236 4.67 20.73 13.70
C PHE A 236 4.75 20.71 12.17
N ALA A 237 3.71 20.25 11.47
CA ALA A 237 3.67 20.34 10.00
C ALA A 237 3.71 21.80 9.51
N LYS A 238 3.10 22.73 10.27
CA LYS A 238 3.20 24.18 9.99
C LYS A 238 4.62 24.71 10.22
N MET A 239 5.33 24.23 11.24
CA MET A 239 6.74 24.61 11.48
C MET A 239 7.63 24.17 10.30
N ILE A 240 7.45 22.94 9.80
CA ILE A 240 8.14 22.44 8.60
C ILE A 240 7.82 23.32 7.38
N ASP A 241 6.54 23.64 7.14
CA ASP A 241 6.12 24.49 6.02
C ASP A 241 6.76 25.88 6.08
N ASN A 242 6.83 26.49 7.28
CA ASN A 242 7.49 27.78 7.47
C ASN A 242 9.00 27.70 7.21
N TYR A 243 9.65 26.64 7.71
CA TYR A 243 11.06 26.42 7.47
C TYR A 243 11.37 26.29 5.98
N MET A 244 10.66 25.44 5.27
CA MET A 244 10.86 25.20 3.84
C MET A 244 10.57 26.43 2.95
N LYS A 245 9.70 27.34 3.39
CA LYS A 245 9.46 28.62 2.70
C LYS A 245 10.60 29.62 2.83
N CYS A 246 11.41 29.48 3.87
CA CYS A 246 12.56 30.37 4.11
C CYS A 246 13.90 29.77 3.64
N HIS A 247 13.89 28.50 3.18
CA HIS A 247 15.09 27.75 2.78
C HIS A 247 14.83 27.05 1.45
N ASP A 248 14.77 27.83 0.38
CA ASP A 248 14.49 27.34 -0.99
C ASP A 248 15.60 26.44 -1.55
N ASP A 249 16.77 26.45 -0.94
CA ASP A 249 17.92 25.60 -1.24
C ASP A 249 17.79 24.17 -0.68
N VAL A 250 16.90 23.94 0.29
CA VAL A 250 16.69 22.62 0.90
C VAL A 250 15.74 21.80 0.06
N THR A 251 16.21 20.68 -0.43
CA THR A 251 15.39 19.72 -1.19
C THR A 251 14.49 18.86 -0.28
N ILE A 252 13.45 18.25 -0.85
CA ILE A 252 12.59 17.28 -0.14
C ILE A 252 13.39 16.10 0.36
N ASP A 253 14.33 15.60 -0.43
CA ASP A 253 15.18 14.46 -0.06
C ASP A 253 16.09 14.81 1.14
N GLU A 254 16.71 15.98 1.13
CA GLU A 254 17.50 16.47 2.26
C GLU A 254 16.66 16.69 3.52
N LEU A 255 15.46 17.25 3.39
CA LEU A 255 14.52 17.38 4.49
C LEU A 255 14.21 16.02 5.13
N LEU A 256 13.88 15.01 4.33
CA LEU A 256 13.52 13.67 4.82
C LEU A 256 14.72 12.97 5.48
N LYS A 257 15.91 13.06 4.89
CA LYS A 257 17.15 12.45 5.40
C LYS A 257 17.74 13.15 6.63
N GLY A 258 17.45 14.45 6.79
CA GLY A 258 17.98 15.26 7.88
C GLY A 258 17.57 14.74 9.26
N ASN A 259 18.53 14.69 10.20
CA ASN A 259 18.30 14.24 11.59
C ASN A 259 18.61 15.33 12.63
N ASP A 260 18.82 16.56 12.19
CA ASP A 260 18.86 17.74 13.05
C ASP A 260 17.45 18.37 13.07
N TYR A 261 16.87 18.45 14.25
CA TYR A 261 15.53 19.01 14.48
C TYR A 261 15.59 20.38 15.14
N SER A 262 16.77 20.88 15.50
CA SER A 262 16.97 22.18 16.17
C SER A 262 16.61 23.37 15.29
N MET A 263 16.65 23.18 13.97
CA MET A 263 16.32 24.20 12.98
C MET A 263 14.81 24.54 12.93
N PHE A 264 13.94 23.65 13.38
CA PHE A 264 12.50 23.88 13.36
C PHE A 264 12.05 24.58 14.64
N LYS A 265 11.74 25.88 14.53
CA LYS A 265 11.36 26.75 15.63
C LYS A 265 9.90 27.20 15.52
#